data_a1ee4ff79b8bd710a5711671419c8826
#
_entry.id   a1ee4ff79b8bd710a5711671419c8826
#
_cell.length_a   1.000
_cell.length_b   1.000
_cell.length_c   1.000
_cell.angle_alpha   90.00
_cell.angle_beta   90.00
_cell.angle_gamma   90.00
#
_symmetry.space_group_name_H-M   'P 1'
#
loop_
_entity.id
_entity.type
_entity.pdbx_description
1 polymer ?
#
loop_
_entity_poly.entity_id
_entity_poly.type
_entity_poly.pdbx_seq_one_letter_code
_entity_poly.pdbx_strand_id
1 'polypeptide(L)'
;MEKELRHVVLFKFKDGVSADSLKAMELAFKGLATQIKEVKHLEFGLNNSPENLNQGFTHCFVVTFASESDRAVYLPHPAHKAFVANHLSTTLDKVCVVDFWADVVK
;
A
#
# COMPACT_ATOMS: atom_id res chain seq x y z
N MET A 1 19.42 13.36 -12.54
CA MET A 1 18.95 12.89 -11.23
C MET A 1 17.84 11.85 -11.45
N GLU A 2 18.00 10.71 -10.85
CA GLU A 2 16.98 9.65 -10.97
C GLU A 2 15.76 10.01 -10.16
N LYS A 3 14.60 9.72 -10.74
CA LYS A 3 13.35 9.81 -10.01
C LYS A 3 12.90 8.42 -9.64
N GLU A 4 12.13 8.33 -8.58
CA GLU A 4 11.52 7.08 -8.14
C GLU A 4 10.00 7.16 -8.26
N LEU A 5 9.40 6.07 -8.62
CA LEU A 5 7.95 5.98 -8.75
C LEU A 5 7.36 5.60 -7.40
N ARG A 6 6.48 6.44 -6.89
CA ARG A 6 5.74 6.17 -5.65
C ARG A 6 4.35 5.68 -5.99
N HIS A 7 3.97 4.58 -5.37
CA HIS A 7 2.64 3.98 -5.48
C HIS A 7 2.03 4.10 -4.09
N VAL A 8 1.12 5.04 -3.91
CA VAL A 8 0.53 5.37 -2.61
C VAL A 8 -0.84 4.72 -2.52
N VAL A 9 -1.03 3.91 -1.48
CA VAL A 9 -2.26 3.15 -1.28
C VAL A 9 -2.86 3.51 0.07
N LEU A 10 -4.09 3.99 0.06
CA LEU A 10 -4.84 4.31 1.26
C LEU A 10 -5.98 3.31 1.42
N PHE A 11 -6.13 2.75 2.61
CA PHE A 11 -7.21 1.81 2.91
C PHE A 11 -8.17 2.38 3.95
N LYS A 12 -9.45 2.17 3.70
CA LYS A 12 -10.50 2.28 4.69
C LYS A 12 -11.13 0.89 4.85
N PHE A 13 -11.14 0.37 6.06
CA PHE A 13 -11.70 -0.95 6.34
C PHE A 13 -13.12 -0.86 6.82
N LYS A 14 -13.88 -1.94 6.63
CA LYS A 14 -15.25 -2.04 7.11
C LYS A 14 -15.28 -1.95 8.64
N ASP A 15 -16.38 -1.44 9.17
CA ASP A 15 -16.60 -1.45 10.62
C ASP A 15 -16.62 -2.90 11.12
N GLY A 16 -16.06 -3.11 12.29
CA GLY A 16 -16.07 -4.44 12.91
C GLY A 16 -14.94 -5.36 12.51
N VAL A 17 -14.06 -4.93 11.59
CA VAL A 17 -12.85 -5.72 11.27
C VAL A 17 -11.96 -5.76 12.51
N SER A 18 -11.56 -6.97 12.92
CA SER A 18 -10.81 -7.15 14.16
C SER A 18 -9.40 -6.58 14.08
N ALA A 19 -8.86 -6.21 15.25
CA ALA A 19 -7.47 -5.75 15.34
C ALA A 19 -6.50 -6.84 14.85
N ASP A 20 -6.79 -8.11 15.12
CA ASP A 20 -5.95 -9.22 14.65
C ASP A 20 -5.96 -9.33 13.13
N SER A 21 -7.12 -9.14 12.49
CA SER A 21 -7.20 -9.15 11.02
C SER A 21 -6.43 -8.00 10.40
N LEU A 22 -6.51 -6.81 11.00
CA LEU A 22 -5.75 -5.64 10.53
C LEU A 22 -4.24 -5.87 10.69
N LYS A 23 -3.83 -6.45 11.81
CA LYS A 23 -2.42 -6.75 12.05
C LYS A 23 -1.89 -7.78 11.05
N ALA A 24 -2.68 -8.82 10.79
CA ALA A 24 -2.31 -9.84 9.79
C ALA A 24 -2.16 -9.22 8.40
N MET A 25 -3.07 -8.30 8.03
CA MET A 25 -3.00 -7.57 6.77
C MET A 25 -1.73 -6.73 6.68
N GLU A 26 -1.40 -5.98 7.75
CA GLU A 26 -0.20 -5.15 7.78
C GLU A 26 1.06 -5.98 7.57
N LEU A 27 1.17 -7.10 8.28
CA LEU A 27 2.33 -7.98 8.16
C LEU A 27 2.43 -8.60 6.77
N ALA A 28 1.29 -9.01 6.21
CA ALA A 28 1.25 -9.60 4.87
C ALA A 28 1.64 -8.57 3.79
N PHE A 29 1.16 -7.32 3.91
CA PHE A 29 1.55 -6.27 2.96
C PHE A 29 3.06 -6.01 3.04
N LYS A 30 3.59 -5.85 4.25
CA LYS A 30 5.02 -5.64 4.45
C LYS A 30 5.85 -6.79 3.86
N GLY A 31 5.33 -8.01 3.94
CA GLY A 31 5.98 -9.18 3.38
C GLY A 31 6.17 -9.14 1.87
N LEU A 32 5.35 -8.35 1.16
CA LEU A 32 5.50 -8.21 -0.29
C LEU A 32 6.85 -7.62 -0.68
N ALA A 33 7.45 -6.81 0.19
CA ALA A 33 8.75 -6.21 -0.07
C ALA A 33 9.87 -7.25 -0.25
N THR A 34 9.74 -8.41 0.42
CA THR A 34 10.72 -9.50 0.27
C THR A 34 10.29 -10.54 -0.77
N GLN A 35 9.00 -10.64 -1.06
CA GLN A 35 8.46 -11.62 -2.00
C GLN A 35 8.54 -11.13 -3.44
N ILE A 36 8.55 -9.82 -3.65
CA ILE A 36 8.55 -9.22 -4.99
C ILE A 36 9.79 -8.33 -5.11
N LYS A 37 10.77 -8.80 -5.87
CA LYS A 37 12.08 -8.13 -5.96
C LYS A 37 12.01 -6.73 -6.55
N GLU A 38 10.98 -6.44 -7.35
CA GLU A 38 10.79 -5.13 -7.98
C GLU A 38 10.39 -4.05 -6.97
N VAL A 39 9.95 -4.42 -5.77
CA VAL A 39 9.67 -3.45 -4.71
C VAL A 39 11.00 -2.96 -4.16
N LYS A 40 11.27 -1.67 -4.40
CA LYS A 40 12.52 -1.04 -3.96
C LYS A 40 12.45 -0.64 -2.49
N HIS A 41 11.35 -0.02 -2.07
CA HIS A 41 11.06 0.35 -0.68
C HIS A 41 9.58 0.18 -0.43
N LEU A 42 9.22 -0.11 0.81
CA LEU A 42 7.84 -0.16 1.25
C LEU A 42 7.76 0.51 2.61
N GLU A 43 6.91 1.51 2.72
CA GLU A 43 6.70 2.28 3.95
C GLU A 43 5.23 2.17 4.35
N PHE A 44 4.98 2.19 5.64
CA PHE A 44 3.63 2.07 6.17
C PHE A 44 3.45 2.99 7.37
N GLY A 45 2.27 3.59 7.47
CA GLY A 45 1.87 4.33 8.64
C GLY A 45 0.35 4.45 8.75
N LEU A 46 -0.09 4.77 9.94
CA LEU A 46 -1.49 5.06 10.21
C LEU A 46 -1.70 6.58 10.13
N ASN A 47 -2.90 6.97 9.70
CA ASN A 47 -3.24 8.39 9.66
C ASN A 47 -3.12 9.00 11.07
N ASN A 48 -2.40 10.10 11.16
CA ASN A 48 -2.32 10.89 12.39
C ASN A 48 -2.53 12.38 12.12
N SER A 49 -3.11 12.73 10.98
CA SER A 49 -3.39 14.14 10.66
C SER A 49 -4.45 14.70 11.60
N PRO A 50 -4.22 15.87 12.21
CA PRO A 50 -5.20 16.49 13.07
C PRO A 50 -6.32 17.24 12.34
N GLU A 51 -6.23 17.32 10.99
CA GLU A 51 -7.15 18.12 10.20
C GLU A 51 -8.51 17.45 9.97
N ASN A 52 -8.62 16.14 10.23
CA ASN A 52 -9.85 15.36 10.01
C ASN A 52 -10.30 15.40 8.54
N LEU A 53 -9.34 15.34 7.63
CA LEU A 53 -9.59 15.37 6.18
C LEU A 53 -9.24 14.06 5.49
N ASN A 54 -9.03 13.00 6.27
CA ASN A 54 -8.57 11.71 5.72
C ASN A 54 -9.68 10.86 5.10
N GLN A 55 -10.92 11.36 5.06
CA GLN A 55 -12.04 10.71 4.36
C GLN A 55 -12.29 9.26 4.83
N GLY A 56 -11.96 8.95 6.08
CA GLY A 56 -12.09 7.61 6.63
C GLY A 56 -10.93 6.67 6.32
N PHE A 57 -9.97 7.09 5.51
CA PHE A 57 -8.77 6.28 5.24
C PHE A 57 -7.86 6.33 6.45
N THR A 58 -7.44 5.16 6.93
CA THR A 58 -6.67 5.03 8.16
C THR A 58 -5.28 4.47 7.95
N HIS A 59 -5.08 3.69 6.89
CA HIS A 59 -3.83 2.99 6.62
C HIS A 59 -3.22 3.52 5.34
N CYS A 60 -1.94 3.85 5.37
CA CYS A 60 -1.22 4.37 4.21
C CYS A 60 0.01 3.51 3.97
N PHE A 61 0.12 2.98 2.75
CA PHE A 61 1.31 2.27 2.30
C PHE A 61 1.91 3.02 1.12
N VAL A 62 3.22 3.16 1.11
CA VAL A 62 3.94 3.75 -0.01
C VAL A 62 4.90 2.70 -0.54
N VAL A 63 4.66 2.24 -1.75
CA VAL A 63 5.51 1.28 -2.43
C VAL A 63 6.34 2.03 -3.46
N THR A 64 7.64 1.89 -3.40
CA THR A 64 8.56 2.58 -4.30
C THR A 64 9.11 1.61 -5.33
N PHE A 65 9.04 2.03 -6.61
CA PHE A 65 9.59 1.28 -7.74
C PHE A 65 10.61 2.14 -8.49
N ALA A 66 11.57 1.49 -9.14
CA ALA A 66 12.53 2.18 -9.99
C ALA A 66 11.91 2.62 -11.32
N SER A 67 10.87 1.93 -11.79
CA SER A 67 10.29 2.16 -13.12
C SER A 67 8.83 1.74 -13.17
N GLU A 68 8.15 2.20 -14.23
CA GLU A 68 6.77 1.75 -14.49
C GLU A 68 6.72 0.27 -14.87
N SER A 69 7.77 -0.24 -15.51
CA SER A 69 7.83 -1.67 -15.84
C SER A 69 7.93 -2.52 -14.57
N ASP A 70 8.64 -2.07 -13.55
CA ASP A 70 8.68 -2.77 -12.26
C ASP A 70 7.31 -2.79 -11.59
N ARG A 71 6.59 -1.67 -11.63
CA ARG A 71 5.20 -1.63 -11.14
C ARG A 71 4.32 -2.59 -11.92
N ALA A 72 4.52 -2.69 -13.24
CA ALA A 72 3.75 -3.60 -14.10
C ALA A 72 4.00 -5.07 -13.76
N VAL A 73 5.15 -5.42 -13.22
CA VAL A 73 5.43 -6.75 -12.68
C VAL A 73 4.72 -6.96 -11.34
N TYR A 74 4.69 -5.93 -10.50
CA TYR A 74 4.14 -6.00 -9.14
C TYR A 74 2.62 -6.23 -9.14
N LEU A 75 1.88 -5.46 -9.93
CA LEU A 75 0.41 -5.48 -9.86
C LEU A 75 -0.19 -6.86 -10.14
N PRO A 76 0.23 -7.60 -11.19
CA PRO A 76 -0.29 -8.94 -11.44
C PRO A 76 0.50 -10.06 -10.74
N HIS A 77 1.51 -9.73 -9.95
CA HIS A 77 2.35 -10.74 -9.31
C HIS A 77 1.51 -11.67 -8.43
N PRO A 78 1.75 -12.98 -8.47
CA PRO A 78 0.97 -13.93 -7.65
C PRO A 78 0.95 -13.61 -6.15
N ALA A 79 2.07 -13.11 -5.61
CA ALA A 79 2.14 -12.73 -4.20
C ALA A 79 1.20 -11.55 -3.90
N HIS A 80 1.15 -10.55 -4.81
CA HIS A 80 0.24 -9.41 -4.65
C HIS A 80 -1.22 -9.84 -4.75
N LYS A 81 -1.53 -10.70 -5.72
CA LYS A 81 -2.90 -11.22 -5.88
C LYS A 81 -3.34 -12.03 -4.67
N ALA A 82 -2.45 -12.86 -4.12
CA ALA A 82 -2.75 -13.65 -2.92
C ALA A 82 -3.00 -12.74 -1.72
N PHE A 83 -2.21 -11.68 -1.58
CA PHE A 83 -2.42 -10.70 -0.53
C PHE A 83 -3.81 -10.07 -0.63
N VAL A 84 -4.20 -9.61 -1.80
CA VAL A 84 -5.52 -8.99 -2.02
C VAL A 84 -6.62 -9.99 -1.69
N ALA A 85 -6.53 -11.22 -2.19
CA ALA A 85 -7.55 -12.23 -1.98
C ALA A 85 -7.68 -12.62 -0.51
N ASN A 86 -6.56 -12.75 0.21
CA ASN A 86 -6.55 -13.26 1.57
C ASN A 86 -6.81 -12.19 2.62
N HIS A 87 -6.48 -10.94 2.35
CA HIS A 87 -6.49 -9.89 3.38
C HIS A 87 -7.37 -8.69 3.08
N LEU A 88 -7.81 -8.48 1.85
CA LEU A 88 -8.59 -7.31 1.49
C LEU A 88 -10.00 -7.63 1.01
N SER A 89 -10.21 -8.78 0.40
CA SER A 89 -11.46 -9.09 -0.31
C SER A 89 -12.71 -9.00 0.57
N THR A 90 -12.61 -9.30 1.88
CA THR A 90 -13.76 -9.28 2.79
C THR A 90 -13.70 -8.15 3.82
N THR A 91 -12.58 -7.45 3.93
CA THR A 91 -12.35 -6.46 4.98
C THR A 91 -12.34 -5.02 4.49
N LEU A 92 -12.01 -4.82 3.21
CA LEU A 92 -11.82 -3.49 2.66
C LEU A 92 -13.15 -2.83 2.33
N ASP A 93 -13.35 -1.58 2.78
CA ASP A 93 -14.48 -0.75 2.40
C ASP A 93 -14.15 0.11 1.18
N LYS A 94 -13.03 0.85 1.26
CA LYS A 94 -12.59 1.72 0.18
C LYS A 94 -11.08 1.68 0.04
N VAL A 95 -10.61 1.88 -1.18
CA VAL A 95 -9.19 2.02 -1.49
C VAL A 95 -8.99 3.26 -2.37
N CYS A 96 -7.91 3.98 -2.11
CA CYS A 96 -7.48 5.09 -2.96
C CYS A 96 -6.04 4.84 -3.35
N VAL A 97 -5.76 4.87 -4.64
CA VAL A 97 -4.41 4.66 -5.17
C VAL A 97 -4.02 5.88 -5.97
N VAL A 98 -2.87 6.46 -5.62
CA VAL A 98 -2.29 7.59 -6.36
C VAL A 98 -0.83 7.29 -6.60
N ASP A 99 -0.41 7.38 -7.84
CA ASP A 99 0.98 7.14 -8.22
C ASP A 99 1.60 8.42 -8.76
N PHE A 100 2.88 8.61 -8.48
CA PHE A 100 3.59 9.78 -9.01
C PHE A 100 5.09 9.49 -9.10
N TRP A 101 5.73 10.17 -10.04
CA TRP A 101 7.19 10.25 -10.08
C TRP A 101 7.61 11.31 -9.08
N ALA A 102 8.44 10.92 -8.12
CA ALA A 102 8.79 11.80 -7.02
C ALA A 102 9.74 12.91 -7.48
N ASP A 103 9.31 14.16 -7.28
CA ASP A 103 10.18 15.32 -7.33
C ASP A 103 10.60 15.61 -5.90
N VAL A 104 11.87 15.45 -5.60
CA VAL A 104 12.38 15.76 -4.28
C VAL A 104 12.64 17.24 -4.21
N VAL A 105 11.76 17.96 -3.55
CA VAL A 105 11.89 19.39 -3.30
C VAL A 105 12.33 19.56 -1.87
N LYS A 106 13.45 20.21 -1.69
CA LYS A 106 14.09 20.30 -0.42
C LYS A 106 13.31 21.10 0.61
#